data_9a11f39a714464a9e1e5ddc591c1c05d
#
_entry.id   9a11f39a714464a9e1e5ddc591c1c05d
#
_cell.length_a   1.000
_cell.length_b   1.000
_cell.length_c   1.000
_cell.angle_alpha   90.00
_cell.angle_beta   90.00
_cell.angle_gamma   90.00
#
_symmetry.space_group_name_H-M   'P 1'
#
loop_
_entity.id
_entity.type
_entity.pdbx_description
1 polymer ?
#
loop_
_entity_poly.entity_id
_entity_poly.type
_entity_poly.pdbx_seq_one_letter_code
_entity_poly.pdbx_strand_id
1 'polypeptide(L)'
;MPDEANSYLNHQWQKARAEFKRQNIAPYGFRVAEPQHDGTPHWHMLFFIESEKLDALKAIIRHYALEVDGDEKGAAENRCDFKQIDPNKGSATGYILKYIAKNIDGEGVGEDKFGNDSLLVAQRIDAWASCWCIRQFQQIGGASVSVWRELRRLRSMFKGESNSLLEQARSAADNSDWKGYILAMGGLHTKLKDRPIKLHYDLNIVEETGECLQSYYDGELILKVKGLWFAGKAIITRHYSWKVEKA
;
A
#
# COMPACT_ATOMS: atom_id res chain seq x y z
N MET A 1 -9.34 -5.25 20.99
CA MET A 1 -7.93 -5.61 20.61
C MET A 1 -7.50 -4.77 19.41
N PRO A 2 -6.18 -4.48 19.20
CA PRO A 2 -5.70 -3.66 18.08
C PRO A 2 -6.10 -4.19 16.69
N ASP A 3 -6.10 -5.49 16.49
CA ASP A 3 -6.54 -6.16 15.27
C ASP A 3 -8.05 -5.97 14.99
N GLU A 4 -8.90 -6.05 16.00
CA GLU A 4 -10.33 -5.77 15.89
C GLU A 4 -10.59 -4.30 15.52
N ALA A 5 -9.91 -3.37 16.18
CA ALA A 5 -9.99 -1.95 15.88
C ALA A 5 -9.48 -1.66 14.44
N ASN A 6 -8.39 -2.30 14.00
CA ASN A 6 -7.91 -2.18 12.63
C ASN A 6 -8.87 -2.81 11.61
N SER A 7 -9.53 -3.90 11.97
CA SER A 7 -10.57 -4.53 11.14
C SER A 7 -11.78 -3.62 10.98
N TYR A 8 -12.20 -2.94 12.04
CA TYR A 8 -13.23 -1.91 12.00
C TYR A 8 -12.85 -0.77 11.05
N LEU A 9 -11.65 -0.18 11.21
CA LEU A 9 -11.15 0.88 10.32
C LEU A 9 -11.09 0.43 8.86
N ASN A 10 -10.65 -0.80 8.60
CA ASN A 10 -10.63 -1.38 7.25
C ASN A 10 -12.05 -1.51 6.67
N HIS A 11 -13.03 -1.89 7.49
CA HIS A 11 -14.42 -2.00 7.07
C HIS A 11 -15.00 -0.63 6.70
N GLN A 12 -14.80 0.38 7.54
CA GLN A 12 -15.23 1.75 7.24
C GLN A 12 -14.55 2.30 5.98
N TRP A 13 -13.26 2.03 5.82
CA TRP A 13 -12.53 2.39 4.61
C TRP A 13 -13.05 1.68 3.34
N GLN A 14 -13.48 0.42 3.44
CA GLN A 14 -14.12 -0.29 2.32
C GLN A 14 -15.42 0.38 1.90
N LYS A 15 -16.26 0.78 2.85
CA LYS A 15 -17.51 1.53 2.59
C LYS A 15 -17.21 2.88 1.92
N ALA A 16 -16.25 3.65 2.46
CA ALA A 16 -15.84 4.92 1.88
C ALA A 16 -15.35 4.76 0.43
N ARG A 17 -14.52 3.75 0.14
CA ARG A 17 -14.06 3.45 -1.23
C ARG A 17 -15.20 3.04 -2.17
N ALA A 18 -16.19 2.33 -1.68
CA ALA A 18 -17.37 1.97 -2.47
C ALA A 18 -18.16 3.24 -2.84
N GLU A 19 -18.30 4.18 -1.89
CA GLU A 19 -18.97 5.46 -2.12
C GLU A 19 -18.16 6.36 -3.08
N PHE A 20 -16.85 6.44 -2.91
CA PHE A 20 -15.96 7.13 -3.87
C PHE A 20 -16.20 6.63 -5.29
N LYS A 21 -16.31 5.31 -5.47
CA LYS A 21 -16.56 4.73 -6.79
C LYS A 21 -17.92 5.12 -7.34
N ARG A 22 -19.00 5.17 -6.51
CA ARG A 22 -20.34 5.61 -6.92
C ARG A 22 -20.35 7.05 -7.38
N GLN A 23 -19.60 7.91 -6.69
CA GLN A 23 -19.51 9.34 -6.98
C GLN A 23 -18.38 9.70 -7.96
N ASN A 24 -17.73 8.70 -8.58
CA ASN A 24 -16.60 8.89 -9.49
C ASN A 24 -15.47 9.73 -8.88
N ILE A 25 -15.18 9.51 -7.61
CA ILE A 25 -14.07 10.08 -6.86
C ILE A 25 -12.93 9.06 -6.85
N ALA A 26 -11.75 9.43 -7.30
CA ALA A 26 -10.62 8.52 -7.40
C ALA A 26 -9.37 9.12 -6.73
N PRO A 27 -9.30 9.11 -5.39
CA PRO A 27 -8.15 9.62 -4.69
C PRO A 27 -6.91 8.75 -4.95
N TYR A 28 -5.77 9.41 -5.04
CA TYR A 28 -4.46 8.79 -5.10
C TYR A 28 -3.65 9.19 -3.86
N GLY A 29 -2.90 8.27 -3.30
CA GLY A 29 -2.12 8.62 -2.12
C GLY A 29 -1.55 7.45 -1.36
N PHE A 30 -1.43 7.64 -0.05
CA PHE A 30 -0.76 6.70 0.82
C PHE A 30 -1.37 6.69 2.22
N ARG A 31 -1.37 5.52 2.86
CA ARG A 31 -1.79 5.33 4.25
C ARG A 31 -0.65 4.74 5.06
N VAL A 32 -0.43 5.31 6.24
CA VAL A 32 0.42 4.74 7.29
C VAL A 32 -0.45 4.44 8.50
N ALA A 33 -0.33 3.24 9.06
CA ALA A 33 -0.96 2.86 10.32
C ALA A 33 0.09 2.89 11.43
N GLU A 34 -0.21 3.58 12.51
CA GLU A 34 0.64 3.69 13.70
C GLU A 34 -0.15 3.30 14.94
N PRO A 35 0.48 2.75 15.98
CA PRO A 35 -0.16 2.60 17.27
C PRO A 35 -0.28 3.95 17.98
N GLN A 36 -1.39 4.20 18.61
CA GLN A 36 -1.47 5.19 19.69
C GLN A 36 -0.76 4.65 20.94
N HIS A 37 -0.67 5.46 22.00
CA HIS A 37 0.00 5.05 23.24
C HIS A 37 -0.63 3.83 23.92
N ASP A 38 -1.92 3.58 23.69
CA ASP A 38 -2.68 2.42 24.18
C ASP A 38 -2.67 1.24 23.20
N GLY A 39 -1.96 1.36 22.07
CA GLY A 39 -1.89 0.36 21.02
C GLY A 39 -3.04 0.41 20.00
N THR A 40 -4.02 1.30 20.17
CA THR A 40 -5.10 1.47 19.19
C THR A 40 -4.56 1.97 17.84
N PRO A 41 -4.94 1.35 16.70
CA PRO A 41 -4.49 1.79 15.40
C PRO A 41 -4.95 3.21 15.08
N HIS A 42 -4.02 4.05 14.64
CA HIS A 42 -4.27 5.38 14.11
C HIS A 42 -3.78 5.47 12.67
N TRP A 43 -4.61 5.96 11.74
CA TRP A 43 -4.26 6.03 10.34
C TRP A 43 -3.95 7.45 9.89
N HIS A 44 -2.72 7.65 9.41
CA HIS A 44 -2.35 8.84 8.65
C HIS A 44 -2.56 8.58 7.17
N MET A 45 -3.38 9.41 6.53
CA MET A 45 -3.73 9.25 5.12
C MET A 45 -3.39 10.51 4.34
N LEU A 46 -2.54 10.38 3.34
CA LEU A 46 -2.24 11.45 2.40
C LEU A 46 -3.05 11.21 1.13
N PHE A 47 -3.76 12.24 0.67
CA PHE A 47 -4.53 12.19 -0.57
C PHE A 47 -4.13 13.29 -1.54
N PHE A 48 -3.99 12.91 -2.79
CA PHE A 48 -3.99 13.80 -3.94
C PHE A 48 -5.33 13.63 -4.66
N ILE A 49 -6.04 14.70 -4.87
CA ILE A 49 -7.37 14.71 -5.45
C ILE A 49 -7.63 16.03 -6.18
N GLU A 50 -8.52 16.01 -7.16
CA GLU A 50 -9.02 17.20 -7.83
C GLU A 50 -9.74 18.11 -6.81
N SER A 51 -9.46 19.41 -6.87
CA SER A 51 -10.00 20.39 -5.89
C SER A 51 -11.53 20.36 -5.79
N GLU A 52 -12.20 20.16 -6.93
CA GLU A 52 -13.67 20.12 -7.03
C GLU A 52 -14.28 18.92 -6.29
N LYS A 53 -13.51 17.87 -6.08
CA LYS A 53 -13.95 16.63 -5.38
C LYS A 53 -13.54 16.56 -3.93
N LEU A 54 -12.77 17.55 -3.46
CA LEU A 54 -12.19 17.53 -2.12
C LEU A 54 -13.25 17.51 -1.02
N ASP A 55 -14.27 18.35 -1.12
CA ASP A 55 -15.31 18.44 -0.10
C ASP A 55 -16.19 17.17 -0.06
N ALA A 56 -16.48 16.60 -1.24
CA ALA A 56 -17.18 15.32 -1.31
C ALA A 56 -16.35 14.17 -0.68
N LEU A 57 -15.04 14.12 -0.92
CA LEU A 57 -14.15 13.15 -0.26
C LEU A 57 -14.19 13.32 1.26
N LYS A 58 -14.04 14.55 1.76
CA LYS A 58 -14.07 14.84 3.20
C LYS A 58 -15.41 14.42 3.83
N ALA A 59 -16.52 14.76 3.16
CA ALA A 59 -17.85 14.40 3.64
C ALA A 59 -18.04 12.88 3.74
N ILE A 60 -17.61 12.13 2.74
CA ILE A 60 -17.71 10.67 2.73
C ILE A 60 -16.85 10.05 3.83
N ILE A 61 -15.59 10.46 3.98
CA ILE A 61 -14.72 9.93 5.03
C ILE A 61 -15.30 10.23 6.41
N ARG A 62 -15.75 11.47 6.64
CA ARG A 62 -16.36 11.88 7.92
C ARG A 62 -17.63 11.11 8.21
N HIS A 63 -18.48 10.90 7.21
CA HIS A 63 -19.71 10.11 7.36
C HIS A 63 -19.40 8.71 7.90
N TYR A 64 -18.47 7.99 7.30
CA TYR A 64 -18.13 6.63 7.73
C TYR A 64 -17.30 6.61 9.03
N ALA A 65 -16.52 7.64 9.32
CA ALA A 65 -15.84 7.75 10.60
C ALA A 65 -16.80 7.96 11.79
N LEU A 66 -17.99 8.50 11.54
CA LEU A 66 -19.02 8.81 12.54
C LEU A 66 -20.24 7.91 12.43
N GLU A 67 -20.24 6.87 11.58
CA GLU A 67 -21.40 6.02 11.32
C GLU A 67 -21.84 5.21 12.57
N VAL A 68 -20.88 4.83 13.41
CA VAL A 68 -21.13 4.10 14.66
C VAL A 68 -20.74 5.01 15.82
N ASP A 69 -21.64 5.20 16.77
CA ASP A 69 -21.43 6.01 17.98
C ASP A 69 -20.88 7.43 17.67
N GLY A 70 -21.34 8.02 16.56
CA GLY A 70 -20.89 9.35 16.11
C GLY A 70 -21.40 10.51 16.98
N ASP A 71 -22.38 10.24 17.84
CA ASP A 71 -22.96 11.15 18.84
C ASP A 71 -22.23 11.14 20.19
N GLU A 72 -21.24 10.22 20.36
CA GLU A 72 -20.38 10.25 21.54
C GLU A 72 -19.65 11.60 21.69
N LYS A 73 -19.51 12.04 22.93
CA LYS A 73 -18.79 13.29 23.24
C LYS A 73 -17.35 13.27 22.69
N GLY A 74 -17.04 14.21 21.80
CA GLY A 74 -15.73 14.34 21.18
C GLY A 74 -15.53 13.47 19.93
N ALA A 75 -16.51 12.67 19.49
CA ALA A 75 -16.39 11.84 18.30
C ALA A 75 -16.17 12.69 17.04
N ALA A 76 -16.96 13.73 16.88
CA ALA A 76 -16.92 14.62 15.72
C ALA A 76 -15.57 15.36 15.58
N GLU A 77 -14.94 15.70 16.70
CA GLU A 77 -13.69 16.43 16.76
C GLU A 77 -12.45 15.54 16.63
N ASN A 78 -12.51 14.29 17.16
CA ASN A 78 -11.31 13.48 17.35
C ASN A 78 -11.20 12.27 16.42
N ARG A 79 -12.32 11.78 15.85
CA ARG A 79 -12.26 10.56 15.01
C ARG A 79 -11.68 10.79 13.62
N CYS A 80 -11.81 12.01 13.09
CA CYS A 80 -11.35 12.33 11.74
C CYS A 80 -10.97 13.80 11.62
N ASP A 81 -9.67 14.09 11.46
CA ASP A 81 -9.12 15.42 11.21
C ASP A 81 -8.59 15.54 9.78
N PHE A 82 -8.82 16.70 9.15
CA PHE A 82 -8.33 17.01 7.82
C PHE A 82 -7.41 18.22 7.83
N LYS A 83 -6.17 17.99 7.37
CA LYS A 83 -5.18 19.07 7.21
C LYS A 83 -4.85 19.23 5.73
N GLN A 84 -5.09 20.42 5.20
CA GLN A 84 -4.62 20.76 3.87
C GLN A 84 -3.12 21.08 3.96
N ILE A 85 -2.34 20.45 3.06
CA ILE A 85 -0.91 20.71 2.96
C ILE A 85 -0.74 22.04 2.23
N ASP A 86 -0.07 22.98 2.91
CA ASP A 86 0.33 24.26 2.33
C ASP A 86 1.68 24.09 1.61
N PRO A 87 1.76 24.26 0.29
CA PRO A 87 3.01 24.12 -0.46
C PRO A 87 4.13 25.08 0.00
N ASN A 88 3.77 26.20 0.63
CA ASN A 88 4.73 27.15 1.14
C ASN A 88 5.38 26.72 2.46
N LYS A 89 4.77 25.77 3.19
CA LYS A 89 5.26 25.24 4.47
C LYS A 89 5.98 23.91 4.35
N GLY A 90 5.84 23.23 3.21
CA GLY A 90 6.49 21.94 2.96
C GLY A 90 5.86 21.15 1.83
N SER A 91 6.56 20.13 1.38
CA SER A 91 6.05 19.23 0.34
C SER A 91 5.21 18.11 0.93
N ALA A 92 4.25 17.60 0.15
CA ALA A 92 3.49 16.40 0.49
C ALA A 92 4.41 15.19 0.73
N THR A 93 5.50 15.09 -0.04
CA THR A 93 6.53 14.06 0.14
C THR A 93 7.21 14.20 1.51
N GLY A 94 7.63 15.40 1.91
CA GLY A 94 8.24 15.63 3.21
C GLY A 94 7.30 15.29 4.36
N TYR A 95 5.99 15.58 4.20
CA TYR A 95 4.99 15.22 5.19
C TYR A 95 4.89 13.71 5.40
N ILE A 96 4.78 12.92 4.32
CA ILE A 96 4.65 11.47 4.43
C ILE A 96 5.96 10.79 4.84
N LEU A 97 7.11 11.31 4.41
CA LEU A 97 8.43 10.79 4.78
C LEU A 97 8.64 10.82 6.29
N LYS A 98 8.15 11.84 6.98
CA LYS A 98 8.20 11.91 8.45
C LYS A 98 7.56 10.69 9.11
N TYR A 99 6.39 10.25 8.62
CA TYR A 99 5.71 9.05 9.16
C TYR A 99 6.41 7.77 8.75
N ILE A 100 6.93 7.70 7.52
CA ILE A 100 7.67 6.53 7.05
C ILE A 100 8.96 6.34 7.86
N ALA A 101 9.78 7.38 8.01
CA ALA A 101 11.02 7.33 8.77
C ALA A 101 10.77 6.95 10.24
N LYS A 102 9.79 7.59 10.89
CA LYS A 102 9.40 7.26 12.27
C LYS A 102 9.06 5.76 12.45
N ASN A 103 8.45 5.14 11.44
CA ASN A 103 7.97 3.76 11.54
C ASN A 103 8.97 2.71 11.02
N ILE A 104 10.07 3.11 10.36
CA ILE A 104 11.05 2.17 9.80
C ILE A 104 12.35 2.16 10.60
N ASP A 105 12.98 3.31 10.76
CA ASP A 105 14.33 3.43 11.34
C ASP A 105 14.46 4.54 12.38
N GLY A 106 13.42 5.36 12.54
CA GLY A 106 13.44 6.52 13.43
C GLY A 106 14.35 7.65 12.96
N GLU A 107 14.99 7.54 11.78
CA GLU A 107 15.98 8.51 11.32
C GLU A 107 15.36 9.90 11.12
N GLY A 108 16.01 10.93 11.65
CA GLY A 108 15.56 12.31 11.54
C GLY A 108 14.37 12.70 12.44
N VAL A 109 13.91 11.83 13.33
CA VAL A 109 12.75 12.09 14.20
C VAL A 109 13.16 12.61 15.59
N GLY A 110 14.40 12.33 16.02
CA GLY A 110 14.87 12.67 17.38
C GLY A 110 14.21 11.79 18.46
N GLU A 111 14.36 12.18 19.72
CA GLU A 111 13.70 11.51 20.84
C GLU A 111 12.17 11.69 20.75
N ASP A 112 11.43 10.70 21.20
CA ASP A 112 9.98 10.83 21.35
C ASP A 112 9.62 11.80 22.49
N LYS A 113 8.33 12.08 22.66
CA LYS A 113 7.83 12.97 23.75
C LYS A 113 8.18 12.47 25.16
N PHE A 114 8.65 11.26 25.31
CA PHE A 114 9.01 10.60 26.56
C PHE A 114 10.54 10.40 26.70
N GLY A 115 11.35 10.92 25.75
CA GLY A 115 12.81 10.77 25.76
C GLY A 115 13.31 9.38 25.32
N ASN A 116 12.46 8.59 24.63
CA ASN A 116 12.92 7.32 24.09
C ASN A 116 13.68 7.52 22.78
N ASP A 117 14.71 6.69 22.58
CA ASP A 117 15.44 6.61 21.33
C ASP A 117 14.53 6.25 20.15
N SER A 118 14.65 6.99 19.07
CA SER A 118 13.82 6.86 17.87
C SER A 118 13.89 5.46 17.24
N LEU A 119 15.05 4.80 17.28
CA LEU A 119 15.22 3.43 16.79
C LEU A 119 14.41 2.44 17.61
N LEU A 120 14.42 2.59 18.95
CA LEU A 120 13.64 1.72 19.84
C LEU A 120 12.13 1.92 19.60
N VAL A 121 11.70 3.15 19.33
CA VAL A 121 10.30 3.43 18.98
C VAL A 121 9.91 2.76 17.67
N ALA A 122 10.75 2.86 16.63
CA ALA A 122 10.52 2.18 15.35
C ALA A 122 10.42 0.66 15.51
N GLN A 123 11.32 0.04 16.27
CA GLN A 123 11.29 -1.38 16.56
C GLN A 123 9.99 -1.82 17.29
N ARG A 124 9.51 -1.02 18.25
CA ARG A 124 8.25 -1.28 18.96
C ARG A 124 7.04 -1.19 18.04
N ILE A 125 7.04 -0.23 17.11
CA ILE A 125 5.97 -0.07 16.11
C ILE A 125 5.96 -1.25 15.14
N ASP A 126 7.13 -1.71 14.67
CA ASP A 126 7.24 -2.88 13.81
C ASP A 126 6.78 -4.15 14.52
N ALA A 127 7.21 -4.35 15.77
CA ALA A 127 6.76 -5.46 16.60
C ALA A 127 5.23 -5.44 16.81
N TRP A 128 4.65 -4.27 17.11
CA TRP A 128 3.21 -4.10 17.22
C TRP A 128 2.49 -4.49 15.93
N ALA A 129 2.94 -3.99 14.79
CA ALA A 129 2.33 -4.30 13.50
C ALA A 129 2.42 -5.81 13.17
N SER A 130 3.55 -6.43 13.47
CA SER A 130 3.78 -7.87 13.26
C SER A 130 2.91 -8.71 14.18
N CYS A 131 2.86 -8.41 15.48
CA CYS A 131 2.05 -9.14 16.46
C CYS A 131 0.55 -9.11 16.13
N TRP A 132 0.04 -7.99 15.64
CA TRP A 132 -1.37 -7.79 15.35
C TRP A 132 -1.72 -7.97 13.88
N CYS A 133 -0.78 -8.45 13.04
CA CYS A 133 -0.95 -8.61 11.59
C CYS A 133 -1.48 -7.34 10.90
N ILE A 134 -1.04 -6.16 11.34
CA ILE A 134 -1.48 -4.87 10.83
C ILE A 134 -0.57 -4.42 9.68
N ARG A 135 -1.16 -4.20 8.51
CA ARG A 135 -0.43 -3.63 7.38
C ARG A 135 -0.16 -2.14 7.61
N GLN A 136 1.07 -1.79 7.97
CA GLN A 136 1.47 -0.41 8.27
C GLN A 136 1.35 0.53 7.06
N PHE A 137 1.85 0.10 5.89
CA PHE A 137 1.97 0.95 4.71
C PHE A 137 1.07 0.47 3.59
N GLN A 138 0.26 1.37 3.04
CA GLN A 138 -0.61 1.02 1.91
C GLN A 138 -0.73 2.17 0.91
N GLN A 139 -0.42 1.89 -0.34
CA GLN A 139 -0.73 2.79 -1.45
C GLN A 139 -2.24 2.80 -1.72
N ILE A 140 -2.77 3.98 -2.01
CA ILE A 140 -4.16 4.23 -2.39
C ILE A 140 -4.18 4.68 -3.85
N GLY A 141 -4.95 3.99 -4.69
CA GLY A 141 -4.97 4.25 -6.12
C GLY A 141 -3.68 3.91 -6.86
N GLY A 142 -3.59 4.29 -8.12
CA GLY A 142 -2.40 4.09 -8.94
C GLY A 142 -2.13 2.65 -9.38
N ALA A 143 -1.00 2.43 -10.05
CA ALA A 143 -0.57 1.13 -10.55
C ALA A 143 0.04 0.26 -9.44
N SER A 144 0.11 -1.07 -9.68
CA SER A 144 0.59 -2.04 -8.69
C SER A 144 2.08 -1.90 -8.40
N VAL A 145 2.45 -1.71 -7.13
CA VAL A 145 3.85 -1.76 -6.67
C VAL A 145 4.47 -3.15 -6.89
N SER A 146 3.68 -4.21 -6.81
CA SER A 146 4.19 -5.58 -7.08
C SER A 146 4.59 -5.75 -8.53
N VAL A 147 3.82 -5.21 -9.49
CA VAL A 147 4.20 -5.21 -10.91
C VAL A 147 5.47 -4.38 -11.13
N TRP A 148 5.59 -3.21 -10.49
CA TRP A 148 6.81 -2.40 -10.50
C TRP A 148 8.03 -3.19 -10.05
N ARG A 149 7.92 -3.94 -8.95
CA ARG A 149 9.01 -4.76 -8.43
C ARG A 149 9.40 -5.89 -9.39
N GLU A 150 8.43 -6.53 -10.02
CA GLU A 150 8.70 -7.58 -10.99
C GLU A 150 9.30 -7.03 -12.29
N LEU A 151 8.92 -5.84 -12.75
CA LEU A 151 9.55 -5.15 -13.88
C LEU A 151 11.04 -4.88 -13.62
N ARG A 152 11.39 -4.42 -12.42
CA ARG A 152 12.79 -4.20 -12.02
C ARG A 152 13.62 -5.48 -11.98
N ARG A 153 13.00 -6.66 -11.84
CA ARG A 153 13.70 -7.96 -11.91
C ARG A 153 14.11 -8.32 -13.34
N LEU A 154 13.45 -7.77 -14.35
CA LEU A 154 13.79 -8.03 -15.76
C LEU A 154 15.07 -7.37 -16.23
N ARG A 155 15.56 -6.32 -15.62
CA ARG A 155 16.80 -5.56 -15.89
C ARG A 155 17.42 -5.84 -17.27
N SER A 156 18.57 -6.58 -17.31
CA SER A 156 19.33 -6.90 -18.50
C SER A 156 18.84 -8.14 -19.26
N MET A 157 17.91 -8.92 -18.70
CA MET A 157 17.42 -10.17 -19.30
C MET A 157 16.41 -9.94 -20.42
N PHE A 158 15.79 -8.76 -20.46
CA PHE A 158 14.79 -8.42 -21.45
C PHE A 158 15.39 -7.56 -22.55
N LYS A 159 15.71 -8.20 -23.69
CA LYS A 159 16.03 -7.50 -24.95
C LYS A 159 14.74 -7.47 -25.79
N GLY A 160 13.74 -6.74 -25.30
CA GLY A 160 12.49 -6.54 -26.04
C GLY A 160 12.64 -5.44 -27.11
N GLU A 161 11.62 -5.34 -27.96
CA GLU A 161 11.51 -4.22 -28.89
C GLU A 161 11.53 -2.90 -28.08
N SER A 162 12.46 -2.02 -28.41
CA SER A 162 12.74 -0.76 -27.68
C SER A 162 11.51 0.13 -27.47
N ASN A 163 10.46 -0.08 -28.23
CA ASN A 163 9.25 0.76 -28.22
C ASN A 163 8.00 0.03 -27.68
N SER A 164 8.16 -1.19 -27.13
CA SER A 164 7.02 -1.90 -26.54
C SER A 164 6.59 -1.23 -25.24
N LEU A 165 5.29 -1.29 -24.92
CA LEU A 165 4.73 -0.76 -23.69
C LEU A 165 5.36 -1.44 -22.45
N LEU A 166 5.71 -2.73 -22.58
CA LEU A 166 6.42 -3.45 -21.53
C LEU A 166 7.80 -2.85 -21.26
N GLU A 167 8.56 -2.50 -22.32
CA GLU A 167 9.87 -1.87 -22.19
C GLU A 167 9.78 -0.45 -21.63
N GLN A 168 8.77 0.31 -22.03
CA GLN A 168 8.51 1.63 -21.42
C GLN A 168 8.25 1.52 -19.92
N ALA A 169 7.39 0.58 -19.49
CA ALA A 169 7.11 0.35 -18.08
C ALA A 169 8.35 -0.18 -17.32
N ARG A 170 9.14 -1.07 -17.95
CA ARG A 170 10.38 -1.62 -17.37
C ARG A 170 11.44 -0.53 -17.20
N SER A 171 11.67 0.25 -18.23
CA SER A 171 12.64 1.36 -18.21
C SER A 171 12.26 2.41 -17.17
N ALA A 172 10.98 2.78 -17.09
CA ALA A 172 10.49 3.67 -16.05
C ALA A 172 10.75 3.11 -14.64
N ALA A 173 10.51 1.80 -14.45
CA ALA A 173 10.75 1.14 -13.17
C ALA A 173 12.24 1.10 -12.81
N ASP A 174 13.15 0.81 -13.75
CA ASP A 174 14.59 0.78 -13.53
C ASP A 174 15.17 2.17 -13.21
N ASN A 175 14.66 3.21 -13.86
CA ASN A 175 15.09 4.59 -13.67
C ASN A 175 14.39 5.29 -12.49
N SER A 176 13.60 4.56 -11.70
CA SER A 176 12.82 5.11 -10.59
C SER A 176 11.80 6.19 -11.02
N ASP A 177 11.38 6.18 -12.29
CA ASP A 177 10.35 7.07 -12.84
C ASP A 177 8.96 6.50 -12.58
N TRP A 178 8.44 6.78 -11.38
CA TRP A 178 7.09 6.35 -10.98
C TRP A 178 5.99 6.96 -11.87
N LYS A 179 6.17 8.20 -12.34
CA LYS A 179 5.21 8.86 -13.22
C LYS A 179 5.13 8.16 -14.58
N GLY A 180 6.28 7.92 -15.21
CA GLY A 180 6.36 7.19 -16.47
C GLY A 180 5.76 5.79 -16.36
N TYR A 181 6.03 5.08 -15.26
CA TYR A 181 5.43 3.78 -14.98
C TYR A 181 3.89 3.86 -14.89
N ILE A 182 3.35 4.82 -14.13
CA ILE A 182 1.90 5.01 -14.02
C ILE A 182 1.27 5.26 -15.40
N LEU A 183 1.89 6.10 -16.23
CA LEU A 183 1.41 6.39 -17.59
C LEU A 183 1.44 5.12 -18.47
N ALA A 184 2.52 4.37 -18.45
CA ALA A 184 2.64 3.10 -19.17
C ALA A 184 1.61 2.06 -18.69
N MET A 185 1.20 2.12 -17.43
CA MET A 185 0.15 1.27 -16.86
C MET A 185 -1.28 1.74 -17.14
N GLY A 186 -1.46 2.75 -18.00
CA GLY A 186 -2.75 3.29 -18.41
C GLY A 186 -3.23 4.47 -17.56
N GLY A 187 -2.40 5.00 -16.67
CA GLY A 187 -2.73 6.15 -15.82
C GLY A 187 -3.23 5.78 -14.42
N LEU A 188 -3.48 6.81 -13.61
CA LEU A 188 -3.86 6.67 -12.19
C LEU A 188 -5.19 5.92 -12.00
N HIS A 189 -6.15 6.19 -12.86
CA HIS A 189 -7.55 5.74 -12.69
C HIS A 189 -7.88 4.44 -13.41
N THR A 190 -6.90 3.84 -14.12
CA THR A 190 -7.11 2.58 -14.84
C THR A 190 -7.43 1.45 -13.87
N LYS A 191 -8.56 0.78 -14.09
CA LYS A 191 -9.01 -0.34 -13.25
C LYS A 191 -8.01 -1.49 -13.37
N LEU A 192 -7.86 -2.27 -12.31
CA LEU A 192 -6.92 -3.41 -12.26
C LEU A 192 -7.11 -4.38 -13.44
N LYS A 193 -8.36 -4.67 -13.80
CA LYS A 193 -8.68 -5.57 -14.93
C LYS A 193 -8.21 -5.05 -16.29
N ASP A 194 -8.15 -3.72 -16.46
CA ASP A 194 -7.85 -3.05 -17.73
C ASP A 194 -6.35 -2.67 -17.83
N ARG A 195 -5.55 -2.94 -16.81
CA ARG A 195 -4.11 -2.69 -16.83
C ARG A 195 -3.40 -3.61 -17.80
N PRO A 196 -2.49 -3.08 -18.64
CA PRO A 196 -1.83 -3.86 -19.67
C PRO A 196 -0.87 -4.91 -19.13
N ILE A 197 -0.24 -4.64 -17.98
CA ILE A 197 0.71 -5.56 -17.34
C ILE A 197 0.12 -5.99 -16.00
N LYS A 198 0.07 -7.30 -15.76
CA LYS A 198 -0.47 -7.90 -14.53
C LYS A 198 0.54 -8.86 -13.92
N LEU A 199 0.34 -9.25 -12.67
CA LEU A 199 1.11 -10.32 -12.07
C LEU A 199 0.70 -11.66 -12.69
N HIS A 200 1.69 -12.49 -12.92
CA HIS A 200 1.53 -13.90 -13.24
C HIS A 200 1.73 -14.73 -11.98
N TYR A 201 0.75 -15.57 -11.68
CA TYR A 201 0.75 -16.46 -10.53
C TYR A 201 0.85 -17.89 -10.99
N ASP A 202 1.46 -18.73 -10.15
CA ASP A 202 1.54 -20.16 -10.29
C ASP A 202 1.26 -20.83 -8.95
N LEU A 203 0.97 -22.12 -8.97
CA LEU A 203 0.78 -22.90 -7.75
C LEU A 203 2.04 -22.88 -6.89
N ASN A 204 1.86 -22.75 -5.59
CA ASN A 204 2.95 -22.92 -4.65
C ASN A 204 3.10 -24.40 -4.32
N ILE A 205 4.13 -25.02 -4.87
CA ILE A 205 4.40 -26.45 -4.78
C ILE A 205 5.56 -26.67 -3.81
N VAL A 206 5.45 -27.64 -2.93
CA VAL A 206 6.55 -28.15 -2.10
C VAL A 206 7.51 -28.91 -3.04
N GLU A 207 8.74 -28.43 -3.17
CA GLU A 207 9.70 -28.99 -4.14
C GLU A 207 10.07 -30.45 -3.83
N GLU A 208 9.98 -30.87 -2.57
CA GLU A 208 10.34 -32.21 -2.11
C GLU A 208 9.25 -33.26 -2.36
N THR A 209 7.99 -32.88 -2.22
CA THR A 209 6.85 -33.81 -2.34
C THR A 209 6.03 -33.62 -3.62
N GLY A 210 6.19 -32.48 -4.30
CA GLY A 210 5.37 -32.12 -5.45
C GLY A 210 3.93 -31.72 -5.10
N GLU A 211 3.61 -31.64 -3.81
CA GLU A 211 2.27 -31.29 -3.35
C GLU A 211 2.02 -29.78 -3.44
N CYS A 212 0.80 -29.40 -3.82
CA CYS A 212 0.38 -28.00 -3.79
C CYS A 212 0.08 -27.57 -2.36
N LEU A 213 0.66 -26.45 -1.96
CA LEU A 213 0.35 -25.84 -0.66
C LEU A 213 -1.09 -25.33 -0.63
N GLN A 214 -1.78 -25.65 0.44
CA GLN A 214 -3.14 -25.19 0.72
C GLN A 214 -3.15 -24.26 1.93
N SER A 215 -4.06 -23.31 1.93
CA SER A 215 -4.31 -22.43 3.06
C SER A 215 -4.87 -23.21 4.23
N TYR A 216 -4.31 -23.03 5.40
CA TYR A 216 -4.77 -23.66 6.64
C TYR A 216 -6.19 -23.25 7.03
N TYR A 217 -6.63 -22.05 6.61
CA TYR A 217 -7.89 -21.44 7.04
C TYR A 217 -9.09 -21.86 6.18
N ASP A 218 -8.90 -21.97 4.87
CA ASP A 218 -9.98 -22.19 3.90
C ASP A 218 -9.74 -23.35 2.95
N GLY A 219 -8.55 -23.99 3.01
CA GLY A 219 -8.17 -25.09 2.13
C GLY A 219 -7.91 -24.69 0.67
N GLU A 220 -7.96 -23.40 0.34
CA GLU A 220 -7.67 -22.94 -1.01
C GLU A 220 -6.19 -23.10 -1.38
N LEU A 221 -5.92 -23.31 -2.68
CA LEU A 221 -4.56 -23.43 -3.17
C LEU A 221 -3.80 -22.11 -3.05
N ILE A 222 -2.62 -22.15 -2.42
CA ILE A 222 -1.77 -20.98 -2.27
C ILE A 222 -1.04 -20.71 -3.58
N LEU A 223 -1.30 -19.53 -4.15
CA LEU A 223 -0.62 -19.05 -5.34
C LEU A 223 0.61 -18.24 -4.98
N LYS A 224 1.69 -18.39 -5.74
CA LYS A 224 2.89 -17.55 -5.66
C LYS A 224 3.11 -16.74 -6.92
N VAL A 225 3.61 -15.53 -6.79
CA VAL A 225 4.01 -14.72 -7.94
C VAL A 225 5.22 -15.36 -8.61
N LYS A 226 5.10 -15.65 -9.91
CA LYS A 226 6.19 -16.18 -10.75
C LYS A 226 6.74 -15.15 -11.73
N GLY A 227 5.96 -14.11 -12.02
CA GLY A 227 6.38 -13.09 -12.96
C GLY A 227 5.26 -12.13 -13.35
N LEU A 228 5.26 -11.77 -14.61
CA LEU A 228 4.33 -10.82 -15.22
C LEU A 228 3.51 -11.50 -16.31
N TRP A 229 2.31 -10.98 -16.54
CA TRP A 229 1.45 -11.32 -17.66
C TRP A 229 1.30 -10.09 -18.55
N PHE A 230 1.68 -10.21 -19.82
CA PHE A 230 1.60 -9.14 -20.81
C PHE A 230 1.26 -9.71 -22.19
N ALA A 231 0.32 -9.08 -22.90
CA ALA A 231 -0.07 -9.43 -24.28
C ALA A 231 -0.35 -10.94 -24.48
N GLY A 232 -1.03 -11.58 -23.50
CA GLY A 232 -1.37 -13.01 -23.58
C GLY A 232 -0.23 -13.96 -23.26
N LYS A 233 0.94 -13.47 -22.79
CA LYS A 233 2.11 -14.28 -22.47
C LYS A 233 2.56 -14.10 -21.04
N ALA A 234 2.99 -15.20 -20.42
CA ALA A 234 3.68 -15.18 -19.14
C ALA A 234 5.17 -14.85 -19.34
N ILE A 235 5.68 -13.93 -18.55
CA ILE A 235 7.09 -13.53 -18.50
C ILE A 235 7.59 -13.88 -17.11
N ILE A 236 8.42 -14.89 -17.00
CA ILE A 236 8.95 -15.33 -15.71
C ILE A 236 10.04 -14.35 -15.26
N THR A 237 9.93 -13.88 -14.03
CA THR A 237 10.87 -12.92 -13.40
C THR A 237 11.57 -13.54 -12.21
N ARG A 238 11.03 -14.65 -11.66
CA ARG A 238 11.56 -15.35 -10.49
C ARG A 238 12.10 -16.70 -10.89
N HIS A 239 13.37 -16.71 -11.30
CA HIS A 239 14.07 -17.90 -11.78
C HIS A 239 14.74 -18.70 -10.66
N TYR A 240 14.88 -18.13 -9.45
CA TYR A 240 15.57 -18.76 -8.33
C TYR A 240 14.59 -19.08 -7.21
N SER A 241 14.76 -20.23 -6.59
CA SER A 241 14.19 -20.58 -5.29
C SER A 241 15.26 -20.40 -4.21
N TRP A 242 14.83 -20.00 -3.02
CA TRP A 242 15.71 -19.80 -1.87
C TRP A 242 15.29 -20.78 -0.79
N LYS A 243 16.26 -21.53 -0.24
CA LYS A 243 16.07 -22.34 0.97
C LYS A 243 16.71 -21.63 2.15
N VAL A 244 16.05 -21.67 3.30
CA VAL A 244 16.65 -21.25 4.57
C VAL A 244 17.20 -22.52 5.20
N GLU A 245 18.53 -22.62 5.29
CA GLU A 245 19.21 -23.69 6.00
C GLU A 245 19.61 -23.18 7.39
N LYS A 246 19.43 -24.04 8.41
CA LYS A 246 20.00 -23.76 9.73
C LYS A 246 21.51 -23.89 9.63
N ALA A 247 22.24 -22.87 10.09
CA ALA A 247 23.68 -22.93 10.26
C ALA A 247 24.04 -23.92 11.38
#